data_465ce43eb02435f0175efd4c8d89ab53
#
_entry.id   465ce43eb02435f0175efd4c8d89ab53
#
_cell.length_a   1.000
_cell.length_b   1.000
_cell.length_c   1.000
_cell.angle_alpha   90.00
_cell.angle_beta   90.00
_cell.angle_gamma   90.00
#
_symmetry.space_group_name_H-M   'P 1'
#
loop_
_entity.id
_entity.type
_entity.pdbx_description
1 polymer ?
#
loop_
_entity_poly.entity_id
_entity_poly.type
_entity_poly.pdbx_seq_one_letter_code
_entity_poly.pdbx_strand_id
1 'polypeptide(L)'
;MNPLVKGKVAGGNRLGRTLGFPTANIPLKEDDPVRNGVYAARVRIDGTEHEAVVNVGHRPTVGNGPDRVLEAHLLDFEGDLYGQTIEVELLEFLREERRLSLIHI
;
A
#
# COMPACT_ATOMS: atom_id res chain seq x y z
N MET A 1 14.18 12.28 -7.86
CA MET A 1 13.93 11.92 -6.45
C MET A 1 12.62 11.17 -6.36
N ASN A 2 12.63 10.04 -5.68
CA ASN A 2 11.44 9.22 -5.59
C ASN A 2 10.56 9.64 -4.40
N PRO A 3 9.24 9.64 -4.58
CA PRO A 3 8.36 9.93 -3.45
C PRO A 3 8.57 8.93 -2.32
N LEU A 4 8.57 9.44 -1.12
CA LEU A 4 8.73 8.65 0.08
C LEU A 4 7.51 8.85 0.97
N VAL A 5 6.85 7.76 1.30
CA VAL A 5 5.69 7.79 2.20
C VAL A 5 6.07 7.07 3.48
N LYS A 6 6.00 7.78 4.58
CA LYS A 6 6.28 7.19 5.88
C LYS A 6 4.99 7.20 6.68
N GLY A 7 4.66 6.07 7.26
CA GLY A 7 3.43 6.00 8.02
C GLY A 7 3.33 4.76 8.86
N LYS A 8 2.37 4.80 9.76
CA LYS A 8 2.07 3.66 10.62
C LYS A 8 1.05 2.78 9.90
N VAL A 9 1.31 1.49 9.91
CA VAL A 9 0.41 0.54 9.30
C VAL A 9 -0.88 0.46 10.13
N ALA A 10 -1.98 0.88 9.51
CA ALA A 10 -3.27 0.96 10.18
C ALA A 10 -4.03 -0.36 10.17
N GLY A 11 -3.65 -1.25 9.26
CA GLY A 11 -4.28 -2.55 9.19
C GLY A 11 -3.66 -3.34 8.06
N GLY A 12 -3.93 -4.61 8.04
CA GLY A 12 -3.49 -5.47 6.98
C GLY A 12 -4.65 -6.29 6.48
N ASN A 13 -4.56 -6.70 5.23
CA ASN A 13 -5.55 -7.57 4.66
C ASN A 13 -5.21 -9.01 5.03
N ARG A 14 -6.03 -9.63 5.86
CA ARG A 14 -5.78 -11.00 6.29
C ARG A 14 -5.87 -11.98 5.12
N LEU A 15 -6.59 -11.60 4.07
CA LEU A 15 -6.62 -12.40 2.87
C LEU A 15 -5.27 -12.45 2.18
N GLY A 16 -4.48 -11.40 2.33
CA GLY A 16 -3.12 -11.39 1.82
C GLY A 16 -2.26 -12.46 2.46
N ARG A 17 -2.46 -12.72 3.74
CA ARG A 17 -1.74 -13.81 4.41
C ARG A 17 -2.13 -15.16 3.85
N THR A 18 -3.40 -15.33 3.57
CA THR A 18 -3.89 -16.57 2.97
C THR A 18 -3.28 -16.79 1.60
N LEU A 19 -3.07 -15.71 0.86
CA LEU A 19 -2.47 -15.78 -0.47
C LEU A 19 -0.94 -15.79 -0.43
N GLY A 20 -0.36 -15.68 0.76
CA GLY A 20 1.10 -15.72 0.91
C GLY A 20 1.80 -14.38 0.80
N PHE A 21 1.06 -13.29 0.63
CA PHE A 21 1.65 -11.96 0.50
C PHE A 21 1.10 -11.05 1.59
N PRO A 22 1.95 -10.63 2.54
CA PRO A 22 1.50 -9.67 3.52
C PRO A 22 1.18 -8.33 2.88
N THR A 23 0.14 -7.69 3.39
CA THR A 23 -0.34 -6.42 2.90
C THR A 23 -0.30 -5.40 4.03
N ALA A 24 0.23 -4.22 3.76
CA ALA A 24 0.28 -3.14 4.73
C ALA A 24 -0.50 -1.95 4.18
N ASN A 25 -1.41 -1.41 4.97
CA ASN A 25 -2.23 -0.27 4.59
C ASN A 25 -1.82 0.96 5.38
N ILE A 26 -1.55 2.04 4.65
CA ILE A 26 -1.23 3.33 5.26
C ILE A 26 -2.28 4.34 4.80
N PRO A 27 -3.07 4.90 5.70
CA PRO A 27 -4.04 5.94 5.32
C PRO A 27 -3.32 7.16 4.77
N LEU A 28 -3.86 7.75 3.72
CA LEU A 28 -3.33 8.96 3.12
C LEU A 28 -4.35 10.07 3.22
N LYS A 29 -3.85 11.30 3.30
CA LYS A 29 -4.71 12.48 3.23
C LYS A 29 -5.15 12.69 1.79
N GLU A 30 -6.32 13.31 1.63
CA GLU A 30 -6.81 13.60 0.29
C GLU A 30 -5.89 14.54 -0.48
N ASP A 31 -5.21 15.44 0.22
CA ASP A 31 -4.31 16.41 -0.40
C ASP A 31 -2.88 15.92 -0.51
N ASP A 32 -2.62 14.66 -0.19
CA ASP A 32 -1.30 14.09 -0.36
C ASP A 32 -0.92 14.13 -1.84
N PRO A 33 0.28 14.63 -2.19
CA PRO A 33 0.64 14.81 -3.59
C PRO A 33 0.93 13.52 -4.35
N VAL A 34 0.99 12.39 -3.68
CA VAL A 34 1.25 11.13 -4.37
C VAL A 34 0.10 10.80 -5.30
N ARG A 35 0.41 10.53 -6.57
CA ARG A 35 -0.57 10.22 -7.59
C ARG A 35 -1.14 8.83 -7.37
N ASN A 36 -2.45 8.69 -7.54
CA ASN A 36 -3.06 7.36 -7.50
C ASN A 36 -2.53 6.49 -8.62
N GLY A 37 -2.31 5.24 -8.31
CA GLY A 37 -1.83 4.30 -9.30
C GLY A 37 -1.12 3.12 -8.65
N VAL A 38 -0.51 2.31 -9.50
CA VAL A 38 0.25 1.14 -9.09
C VAL A 38 1.73 1.41 -9.30
N TYR A 39 2.52 1.10 -8.30
CA TYR A 39 3.94 1.42 -8.29
C TYR A 39 4.77 0.20 -7.94
N ALA A 40 5.95 0.10 -8.55
CA ALA A 40 7.02 -0.69 -7.98
C ALA A 40 7.62 0.11 -6.84
N ALA A 41 7.90 -0.52 -5.73
CA ALA A 41 8.31 0.19 -4.53
C ALA A 41 9.29 -0.61 -3.71
N ARG A 42 9.93 0.10 -2.79
CA ARG A 42 10.80 -0.50 -1.78
C ARG A 42 10.27 -0.08 -0.43
N VAL A 43 10.07 -1.05 0.45
CA VAL A 43 9.57 -0.80 1.79
C VAL A 43 10.69 -1.05 2.78
N ARG A 44 10.93 -0.06 3.64
CA ARG A 44 11.96 -0.18 4.67
C ARG A 44 11.30 -0.43 6.02
N ILE A 45 11.69 -1.53 6.63
CA ILE A 45 11.15 -1.98 7.92
C ILE A 45 12.34 -2.28 8.82
N ASP A 46 12.47 -1.52 9.93
CA ASP A 46 13.57 -1.70 10.87
C ASP A 46 14.94 -1.75 10.19
N GLY A 47 15.13 -0.88 9.21
CA GLY A 47 16.40 -0.80 8.50
C GLY A 47 16.61 -1.84 7.42
N THR A 48 15.66 -2.74 7.22
CA THR A 48 15.74 -3.77 6.19
C THR A 48 14.82 -3.39 5.03
N GLU A 49 15.31 -3.54 3.81
CA GLU A 49 14.55 -3.20 2.62
C GLU A 49 13.90 -4.42 2.00
N HIS A 50 12.66 -4.24 1.57
CA HIS A 50 11.88 -5.28 0.94
C HIS A 50 11.25 -4.75 -0.33
N GLU A 51 11.16 -5.58 -1.36
CA GLU A 51 10.47 -5.21 -2.57
C GLU A 51 8.98 -5.32 -2.39
N ALA A 52 8.24 -4.42 -3.03
CA ALA A 52 6.80 -4.38 -2.89
C ALA A 52 6.15 -3.84 -4.16
N VAL A 53 4.89 -4.20 -4.33
CA VAL A 53 4.01 -3.55 -5.29
C VAL A 53 3.01 -2.74 -4.47
N VAL A 54 2.86 -1.48 -4.83
CA VAL A 54 2.05 -0.54 -4.06
C VAL A 54 0.89 -0.06 -4.91
N ASN A 55 -0.29 -0.05 -4.33
CA ASN A 55 -1.46 0.54 -4.93
C ASN A 55 -1.87 1.75 -4.10
N VAL A 56 -1.98 2.90 -4.74
CA VAL A 56 -2.46 4.13 -4.09
C VAL A 56 -3.79 4.49 -4.72
N GLY A 57 -4.81 4.61 -3.91
CA GLY A 57 -6.11 4.94 -4.45
C GLY A 57 -7.16 5.08 -3.38
N HIS A 58 -8.36 5.34 -3.84
CA HIS A 58 -9.52 5.44 -2.97
C HIS A 58 -10.13 4.07 -2.78
N ARG A 59 -10.63 3.83 -1.59
CA ARG A 59 -11.40 2.62 -1.35
C ARG A 59 -12.77 3.01 -0.82
N PRO A 60 -13.78 2.23 -1.13
CA PRO A 60 -15.10 2.49 -0.57
C PRO A 60 -15.04 2.34 0.94
N THR A 61 -15.49 3.37 1.64
CA THR A 61 -15.55 3.34 3.09
C THR A 61 -16.98 3.45 3.53
N VAL A 62 -17.26 2.81 4.64
CA VAL A 62 -18.54 2.99 5.33
C VAL A 62 -18.24 3.85 6.54
N GLY A 63 -18.82 5.04 6.59
CA GLY A 63 -18.62 5.92 7.73
C GLY A 63 -17.51 6.95 7.49
N ASN A 64 -16.83 7.34 8.55
CA ASN A 64 -15.95 8.50 8.56
C ASN A 64 -14.48 8.20 8.41
N GLY A 65 -14.11 7.11 7.78
CA GLY A 65 -12.71 6.78 7.60
C GLY A 65 -12.07 7.55 6.44
N PRO A 66 -10.74 7.56 6.37
CA PRO A 66 -10.08 8.12 5.21
C PRO A 66 -10.38 7.27 3.99
N ASP A 67 -10.71 7.94 2.90
CA ASP A 67 -11.05 7.25 1.66
C ASP A 67 -9.82 6.81 0.91
N ARG A 68 -8.71 7.49 1.08
CA ARG A 68 -7.51 7.26 0.31
C ARG A 68 -6.52 6.45 1.11
N VAL A 69 -5.91 5.45 0.45
CA VAL A 69 -5.00 4.56 1.16
C VAL A 69 -3.87 4.13 0.23
N LEU A 70 -2.70 3.93 0.82
CA LEU A 70 -1.58 3.29 0.17
C LEU A 70 -1.55 1.85 0.67
N GLU A 71 -1.66 0.90 -0.25
CA GLU A 71 -1.62 -0.50 0.09
C GLU A 71 -0.36 -1.11 -0.49
N ALA A 72 0.51 -1.62 0.37
CA ALA A 72 1.77 -2.22 -0.05
C ALA A 72 1.69 -3.74 0.08
N HIS A 73 1.97 -4.41 -1.02
CA HIS A 73 2.07 -5.87 -1.06
C HIS A 73 3.54 -6.24 -1.07
N LEU A 74 4.02 -6.77 0.03
CA LEU A 74 5.44 -7.09 0.17
C LEU A 74 5.70 -8.47 -0.42
N LEU A 75 6.72 -8.56 -1.26
CA LEU A 75 6.96 -9.77 -2.04
C LEU A 75 7.84 -10.80 -1.33
N ASP A 76 8.65 -10.34 -0.37
CA ASP A 76 9.62 -11.21 0.29
C ASP A 76 9.61 -11.06 1.82
N PHE A 77 8.47 -10.70 2.37
CA PHE A 77 8.35 -10.47 3.81
C PHE A 77 7.35 -11.44 4.41
N GLU A 78 7.69 -11.99 5.56
CA GLU A 78 6.78 -12.78 6.37
C GLU A 78 6.59 -12.10 7.71
N GLY A 79 5.37 -12.10 8.21
CA GLY A 79 5.08 -11.52 9.51
C GLY A 79 3.96 -10.51 9.46
N ASP A 80 3.73 -9.90 10.61
CA ASP A 80 2.65 -8.93 10.80
C ASP A 80 3.25 -7.54 10.92
N LEU A 81 2.75 -6.62 10.12
CA LEU A 81 3.22 -5.24 10.11
C LEU A 81 2.30 -4.29 10.86
N TYR A 82 1.19 -4.78 11.36
CA TYR A 82 0.21 -3.93 12.02
C TYR A 82 0.86 -3.13 13.16
N GLY A 83 0.63 -1.83 13.15
CA GLY A 83 1.15 -0.95 14.18
C GLY A 83 2.58 -0.50 14.01
N GLN A 84 3.30 -1.05 13.05
CA GLN A 84 4.68 -0.62 12.80
C GLN A 84 4.71 0.58 11.88
N THR A 85 5.71 1.44 12.07
CA THR A 85 5.97 2.53 11.16
C THR A 85 6.92 2.04 10.09
N ILE A 86 6.54 2.21 8.83
CA ILE A 86 7.36 1.80 7.70
C ILE A 86 7.58 2.97 6.76
N GLU A 87 8.60 2.85 5.92
CA GLU A 87 8.87 3.83 4.90
C GLU A 87 8.70 3.16 3.55
N VAL A 88 7.91 3.78 2.68
CA VAL A 88 7.64 3.26 1.35
C VAL A 88 8.22 4.23 0.34
N GLU A 89 9.19 3.75 -0.43
CA GLU A 89 9.78 4.54 -1.50
C GLU A 89 9.17 4.08 -2.82
N LEU A 90 8.48 4.99 -3.50
CA LEU A 90 7.84 4.68 -4.78
C LEU A 90 8.86 4.84 -5.89
N LEU A 91 9.28 3.72 -6.47
CA LEU A 91 10.39 3.70 -7.41
C LEU A 91 9.95 3.97 -8.84
N GLU A 92 8.87 3.33 -9.26
CA GLU A 92 8.42 3.43 -10.63
C GLU A 92 6.92 3.37 -10.70
N PHE A 93 6.32 4.32 -11.43
CA PHE A 93 4.88 4.29 -11.69
C PHE A 93 4.63 3.27 -12.79
N LEU A 94 3.82 2.27 -12.48
CA LEU A 94 3.58 1.18 -13.41
C LEU A 94 2.35 1.40 -14.26
N ARG A 95 1.27 1.84 -13.63
CA ARG A 95 0.03 2.10 -14.36
C ARG A 95 -0.96 2.83 -13.46
N GLU A 96 -1.98 3.38 -14.10
CA GLU A 96 -3.06 4.01 -13.36
C GLU A 96 -3.86 2.95 -12.61
N GLU A 97 -4.49 3.40 -11.53
CA GLU A 97 -5.35 2.54 -10.77
C GLU A 97 -6.52 2.10 -11.64
N ARG A 98 -6.74 0.80 -11.68
CA ARG A 98 -7.90 0.26 -12.39
C ARG A 98 -8.88 -0.28 -11.38
N ARG A 99 -10.11 0.16 -11.54
CA ARG A 99 -11.18 -0.43 -10.79
C ARG A 99 -11.54 -1.74 -11.49
N LEU A 100 -11.22 -2.85 -10.86
CA LEU A 100 -11.62 -4.14 -11.40
C LEU A 100 -13.11 -4.29 -11.18
N SER A 101 -13.84 -4.24 -12.25
CA SER A 101 -15.26 -4.45 -12.20
C SER A 101 -15.56 -5.94 -12.25
N LEU A 102 -16.47 -6.39 -11.41
CA LEU A 102 -16.84 -7.79 -11.39
C LEU A 102 -17.46 -8.24 -12.69
N ILE A 103 -17.97 -7.31 -13.45
CA ILE A 103 -18.59 -7.65 -14.75
C ILE A 103 -17.56 -8.01 -15.81
N HIS A 104 -16.31 -7.81 -15.52
CA HIS A 104 -15.24 -8.13 -16.48
C HIS A 104 -14.62 -9.49 -16.24
N ILE A 105 -15.18 -10.22 -15.35
CA ILE A 105 -14.66 -11.53 -15.03
C ILE A 105 -15.34 -12.57 -15.88
#